data_f8b3ee82171a23f60946f493e58a1fcf
#
_entry.id   f8b3ee82171a23f60946f493e58a1fcf
#
_cell.length_a   1.000
_cell.length_b   1.000
_cell.length_c   1.000
_cell.angle_alpha   90.00
_cell.angle_beta   90.00
_cell.angle_gamma   90.00
#
_symmetry.space_group_name_H-M   'P 1'
#
loop_
_entity.id
_entity.type
_entity.pdbx_description
1 polymer ?
#
loop_
_entity_poly.entity_id
_entity_poly.type
_entity_poly.pdbx_seq_one_letter_code
_entity_poly.pdbx_strand_id
1 'polypeptide(L)'
;MEYFAFQWHITDACDQRCKHCYIFAEDACKQQDAMTWPQMQDTFYNCLDFCEVYHRLPYFYITGGDPILHPSFWDLLGLMKEHHIPFTILGNPFHLNDEVCRRMKEYGCEKYQLSLDGLRQTHDWFRKPGSFDCTLEKIACLKRAGIRAVVMTTVSGTNIDEIPELIDTVVAHKADV
;
A
#
# COMPACT_ATOMS: atom_id res chain seq x y z
N MET A 1 -15.13 6.67 -19.92
CA MET A 1 -15.51 5.49 -19.09
C MET A 1 -15.04 5.77 -17.66
N GLU A 2 -15.83 5.42 -16.65
CA GLU A 2 -15.46 5.60 -15.24
C GLU A 2 -14.69 4.38 -14.74
N TYR A 3 -13.78 4.60 -13.79
CA TYR A 3 -13.06 3.51 -13.14
C TYR A 3 -13.96 2.75 -12.15
N PHE A 4 -13.75 1.42 -12.08
CA PHE A 4 -14.18 0.59 -10.97
C PHE A 4 -12.93 0.15 -10.19
N ALA A 5 -12.92 0.44 -8.88
CA ALA A 5 -11.77 0.19 -8.03
C ALA A 5 -11.93 -1.12 -7.26
N PHE A 6 -10.96 -2.02 -7.40
CA PHE A 6 -10.85 -3.24 -6.63
C PHE A 6 -9.79 -3.05 -5.54
N GLN A 7 -10.16 -3.22 -4.29
CA GLN A 7 -9.18 -3.36 -3.22
C GLN A 7 -8.86 -4.84 -3.04
N TRP A 8 -7.61 -5.20 -3.27
CA TRP A 8 -7.19 -6.58 -3.38
C TRP A 8 -6.12 -6.94 -2.35
N HIS A 9 -6.51 -7.72 -1.35
CA HIS A 9 -5.65 -8.25 -0.32
C HIS A 9 -5.01 -9.56 -0.81
N ILE A 10 -3.71 -9.55 -1.07
CA ILE A 10 -3.02 -10.68 -1.70
C ILE A 10 -2.27 -11.58 -0.71
N THR A 11 -1.93 -11.07 0.48
CA THR A 11 -1.17 -11.79 1.50
C THR A 11 -1.38 -11.22 2.89
N ASP A 12 -1.29 -12.05 3.91
CA ASP A 12 -1.21 -11.63 5.32
C ASP A 12 0.23 -11.41 5.80
N ALA A 13 1.25 -11.79 5.00
CA ALA A 13 2.64 -11.57 5.35
C ALA A 13 2.93 -10.07 5.56
N CYS A 14 3.54 -9.73 6.68
CA CYS A 14 3.87 -8.35 7.04
C CYS A 14 5.09 -8.34 7.98
N ASP A 15 5.95 -7.34 7.83
CA ASP A 15 7.10 -7.10 8.71
C ASP A 15 6.79 -6.15 9.88
N GLN A 16 5.55 -5.69 9.96
CA GLN A 16 5.02 -4.89 11.07
C GLN A 16 3.98 -5.66 11.89
N ARG A 17 3.75 -5.21 13.12
CA ARG A 17 2.71 -5.71 14.03
C ARG A 17 2.00 -4.51 14.66
N CYS A 18 1.31 -3.76 13.76
CA CYS A 18 0.61 -2.54 14.17
C CYS A 18 -0.50 -2.87 15.18
N LYS A 19 -0.58 -2.12 16.28
CA LYS A 19 -1.50 -2.39 17.39
C LYS A 19 -2.98 -2.34 17.01
N HIS A 20 -3.32 -1.61 15.97
CA HIS A 20 -4.70 -1.48 15.45
C HIS A 20 -4.95 -2.34 14.20
N CYS A 21 -4.01 -3.23 13.85
CA CYS A 21 -4.13 -4.03 12.63
C CYS A 21 -5.12 -5.17 12.82
N TYR A 22 -6.15 -5.21 11.99
CA TYR A 22 -7.17 -6.26 12.04
C TYR A 22 -6.65 -7.65 11.64
N ILE A 23 -5.57 -7.73 10.83
CA ILE A 23 -4.96 -8.99 10.40
C ILE A 23 -4.33 -9.73 11.59
N PHE A 24 -3.75 -8.98 12.53
CA PHE A 24 -3.04 -9.52 13.68
C PHE A 24 -3.77 -9.29 15.00
N ALA A 25 -5.09 -9.01 14.96
CA ALA A 25 -5.91 -8.96 16.17
C ALA A 25 -5.82 -10.29 16.94
N GLU A 26 -5.92 -10.23 18.27
CA GLU A 26 -5.72 -11.40 19.16
C GLU A 26 -6.62 -12.57 18.80
N ASP A 27 -7.83 -12.29 18.33
CA ASP A 27 -8.82 -13.29 17.92
C ASP A 27 -8.71 -13.69 16.43
N ALA A 28 -7.83 -13.07 15.66
CA ALA A 28 -7.65 -13.42 14.26
C ALA A 28 -6.97 -14.80 14.16
N CYS A 29 -7.55 -15.67 13.33
CA CYS A 29 -6.96 -16.99 13.05
C CYS A 29 -5.54 -16.80 12.52
N LYS A 30 -4.58 -17.47 13.15
CA LYS A 30 -3.15 -17.14 13.04
C LYS A 30 -2.43 -17.77 11.87
N GLN A 31 -3.17 -18.37 10.94
CA GLN A 31 -2.59 -18.83 9.69
C GLN A 31 -2.42 -17.64 8.75
N GLN A 32 -1.18 -17.32 8.42
CA GLN A 32 -0.91 -16.29 7.41
C GLN A 32 -1.25 -16.87 6.04
N ASP A 33 -2.33 -16.37 5.47
CA ASP A 33 -2.78 -16.81 4.16
C ASP A 33 -2.18 -15.92 3.05
N ALA A 34 -1.94 -16.54 1.92
CA ALA A 34 -1.54 -15.86 0.70
C ALA A 34 -2.23 -16.51 -0.50
N MET A 35 -2.67 -15.72 -1.44
CA MET A 35 -3.21 -16.24 -2.69
C MET A 35 -2.11 -16.94 -3.48
N THR A 36 -2.42 -18.10 -4.06
CA THR A 36 -1.53 -18.74 -5.03
C THR A 36 -1.52 -17.97 -6.35
N TRP A 37 -0.45 -18.12 -7.12
CA TRP A 37 -0.37 -17.44 -8.42
C TRP A 37 -1.56 -17.77 -9.37
N PRO A 38 -2.00 -19.01 -9.52
CA PRO A 38 -3.22 -19.30 -10.31
C PRO A 38 -4.47 -18.58 -9.80
N GLN A 39 -4.67 -18.52 -8.48
CA GLN A 39 -5.81 -17.78 -7.89
C GLN A 39 -5.72 -16.28 -8.20
N MET A 40 -4.52 -15.71 -8.17
CA MET A 40 -4.30 -14.31 -8.52
C MET A 40 -4.63 -14.05 -9.99
N GLN A 41 -4.20 -14.93 -10.90
CA GLN A 41 -4.54 -14.83 -12.32
C GLN A 41 -6.05 -14.91 -12.54
N ASP A 42 -6.71 -15.91 -11.96
CA ASP A 42 -8.17 -16.09 -12.07
C ASP A 42 -8.92 -14.85 -11.55
N THR A 43 -8.50 -14.32 -10.39
CA THR A 43 -9.10 -13.12 -9.81
C THR A 43 -8.89 -11.90 -10.72
N PHE A 44 -7.70 -11.74 -11.27
CA PHE A 44 -7.39 -10.63 -12.16
C PHE A 44 -8.31 -10.66 -13.40
N TYR A 45 -8.40 -11.79 -14.09
CA TYR A 45 -9.25 -11.90 -15.29
C TYR A 45 -10.73 -11.75 -14.97
N ASN A 46 -11.21 -12.32 -13.86
CA ASN A 46 -12.60 -12.10 -13.41
C ASN A 46 -12.92 -10.62 -13.15
N CYS A 47 -11.94 -9.85 -12.64
CA CYS A 47 -12.11 -8.39 -12.48
C CYS A 47 -12.18 -7.67 -13.84
N LEU A 48 -11.41 -8.10 -14.84
CA LEU A 48 -11.48 -7.54 -16.18
C LEU A 48 -12.82 -7.86 -16.84
N ASP A 49 -13.27 -9.11 -16.79
CA ASP A 49 -14.58 -9.54 -17.32
C ASP A 49 -15.73 -8.76 -16.68
N PHE A 50 -15.67 -8.58 -15.35
CA PHE A 50 -16.63 -7.72 -14.64
C PHE A 50 -16.64 -6.30 -15.22
N CYS A 51 -15.47 -5.70 -15.40
CA CYS A 51 -15.36 -4.34 -15.92
C CYS A 51 -15.88 -4.24 -17.38
N GLU A 52 -15.64 -5.24 -18.20
CA GLU A 52 -16.18 -5.31 -19.57
C GLU A 52 -17.70 -5.34 -19.56
N VAL A 53 -18.32 -6.23 -18.78
CA VAL A 53 -19.79 -6.36 -18.65
C VAL A 53 -20.45 -5.08 -18.18
N TYR A 54 -19.83 -4.36 -17.24
CA TYR A 54 -20.39 -3.12 -16.67
C TYR A 54 -19.87 -1.84 -17.33
N HIS A 55 -19.11 -1.94 -18.41
CA HIS A 55 -18.54 -0.81 -19.15
C HIS A 55 -17.73 0.12 -18.24
N ARG A 56 -16.84 -0.45 -17.42
CA ARG A 56 -15.93 0.25 -16.50
C ARG A 56 -14.47 0.04 -16.90
N LEU A 57 -13.60 0.91 -16.40
CA LEU A 57 -12.16 0.70 -16.47
C LEU A 57 -11.68 0.10 -15.14
N PRO A 58 -10.90 -0.97 -15.15
CA PRO A 58 -10.37 -1.54 -13.91
C PRO A 58 -9.29 -0.65 -13.29
N TYR A 59 -9.31 -0.54 -11.96
CA TYR A 59 -8.26 0.07 -11.17
C TYR A 59 -8.03 -0.78 -9.91
N PHE A 60 -6.77 -1.08 -9.58
CA PHE A 60 -6.47 -1.92 -8.43
C PHE A 60 -5.75 -1.17 -7.32
N TYR A 61 -6.22 -1.39 -6.09
CA TYR A 61 -5.53 -1.08 -4.85
C TYR A 61 -4.97 -2.38 -4.29
N ILE A 62 -3.68 -2.64 -4.51
CA ILE A 62 -3.01 -3.86 -4.06
C ILE A 62 -2.58 -3.66 -2.61
N THR A 63 -3.07 -4.53 -1.74
CA THR A 63 -2.85 -4.48 -0.30
C THR A 63 -2.65 -5.87 0.29
N GLY A 64 -2.58 -5.96 1.60
CA GLY A 64 -2.40 -7.18 2.37
C GLY A 64 -1.87 -6.83 3.75
N GLY A 65 -0.99 -7.66 4.27
CA GLY A 65 -0.05 -7.26 5.29
C GLY A 65 0.92 -6.24 4.69
N ASP A 66 1.95 -6.72 4.00
CA ASP A 66 2.74 -5.90 3.06
C ASP A 66 2.83 -6.64 1.73
N PRO A 67 2.18 -6.15 0.66
CA PRO A 67 2.05 -6.89 -0.59
C PRO A 67 3.37 -7.22 -1.27
N ILE A 68 4.43 -6.43 -1.05
CA ILE A 68 5.77 -6.68 -1.62
C ILE A 68 6.40 -7.99 -1.09
N LEU A 69 5.91 -8.50 0.04
CA LEU A 69 6.37 -9.76 0.62
C LEU A 69 5.73 -10.98 -0.03
N HIS A 70 4.73 -10.80 -0.90
CA HIS A 70 4.13 -11.91 -1.62
C HIS A 70 5.11 -12.44 -2.68
N PRO A 71 5.37 -13.77 -2.77
CA PRO A 71 6.32 -14.34 -3.74
C PRO A 71 6.04 -13.92 -5.18
N SER A 72 4.77 -13.85 -5.58
CA SER A 72 4.33 -13.46 -6.94
C SER A 72 3.98 -11.97 -7.05
N PHE A 73 4.44 -11.12 -6.15
CA PHE A 73 4.15 -9.68 -6.22
C PHE A 73 4.57 -9.07 -7.56
N TRP A 74 5.80 -9.33 -8.00
CA TRP A 74 6.31 -8.79 -9.25
C TRP A 74 5.66 -9.39 -10.49
N ASP A 75 5.22 -10.65 -10.42
CA ASP A 75 4.48 -11.31 -11.50
C ASP A 75 3.11 -10.65 -11.68
N LEU A 76 2.42 -10.33 -10.57
CA LEU A 76 1.17 -9.59 -10.59
C LEU A 76 1.34 -8.20 -11.21
N LEU A 77 2.38 -7.45 -10.82
CA LEU A 77 2.65 -6.15 -11.44
C LEU A 77 2.99 -6.29 -12.93
N GLY A 78 3.66 -7.39 -13.32
CA GLY A 78 3.92 -7.74 -14.72
C GLY A 78 2.64 -7.93 -15.51
N LEU A 79 1.68 -8.68 -14.96
CA LEU A 79 0.39 -8.92 -15.56
C LEU A 79 -0.41 -7.60 -15.72
N MET A 80 -0.40 -6.73 -14.71
CA MET A 80 -1.03 -5.41 -14.79
C MET A 80 -0.41 -4.54 -15.88
N LYS A 81 0.92 -4.55 -16.00
CA LYS A 81 1.66 -3.83 -17.04
C LYS A 81 1.29 -4.33 -18.44
N GLU A 82 1.24 -5.65 -18.64
CA GLU A 82 0.88 -6.29 -19.90
C GLU A 82 -0.51 -5.84 -20.39
N HIS A 83 -1.45 -5.75 -19.46
CA HIS A 83 -2.82 -5.31 -19.74
C HIS A 83 -3.04 -3.78 -19.64
N HIS A 84 -1.98 -3.00 -19.42
CA HIS A 84 -2.05 -1.54 -19.26
C HIS A 84 -2.99 -1.08 -18.13
N ILE A 85 -3.09 -1.84 -17.05
CA ILE A 85 -3.97 -1.56 -15.91
C ILE A 85 -3.23 -0.70 -14.88
N PRO A 86 -3.73 0.49 -14.55
CA PRO A 86 -3.14 1.33 -13.51
C PRO A 86 -3.48 0.77 -12.12
N PHE A 87 -2.56 0.97 -11.17
CA PHE A 87 -2.73 0.50 -9.81
C PHE A 87 -2.09 1.40 -8.75
N THR A 88 -2.54 1.24 -7.53
CA THR A 88 -1.97 1.81 -6.32
C THR A 88 -1.52 0.67 -5.40
N ILE A 89 -0.41 0.83 -4.72
CA ILE A 89 0.05 -0.09 -3.68
C ILE A 89 -0.21 0.53 -2.31
N LEU A 90 -0.75 -0.25 -1.38
CA LEU A 90 -0.90 0.06 0.03
C LEU A 90 0.06 -0.85 0.80
N GLY A 91 1.17 -0.31 1.26
CA GLY A 91 2.24 -1.13 1.86
C GLY A 91 3.11 -0.38 2.86
N ASN A 92 4.12 -1.07 3.35
CA ASN A 92 5.05 -0.58 4.35
C ASN A 92 6.25 0.15 3.73
N PRO A 93 7.01 0.96 4.50
CA PRO A 93 8.15 1.68 3.97
C PRO A 93 9.43 0.82 3.85
N PHE A 94 9.56 -0.28 4.60
CA PHE A 94 10.85 -0.92 4.87
C PHE A 94 11.50 -1.59 3.64
N HIS A 95 10.70 -2.03 2.68
CA HIS A 95 11.20 -2.67 1.45
C HIS A 95 11.37 -1.70 0.29
N LEU A 96 11.09 -0.40 0.51
CA LEU A 96 11.27 0.62 -0.51
C LEU A 96 12.72 1.12 -0.55
N ASN A 97 13.24 1.23 -1.76
CA ASN A 97 14.47 1.92 -2.11
C ASN A 97 14.33 2.48 -3.53
N ASP A 98 15.32 3.23 -4.01
CA ASP A 98 15.22 3.88 -5.32
C ASP A 98 15.06 2.87 -6.48
N GLU A 99 15.69 1.70 -6.41
CA GLU A 99 15.56 0.65 -7.42
C GLU A 99 14.15 0.04 -7.42
N VAL A 100 13.63 -0.33 -6.25
CA VAL A 100 12.28 -0.87 -6.09
C VAL A 100 11.23 0.14 -6.55
N CYS A 101 11.35 1.40 -6.16
CA CYS A 101 10.44 2.46 -6.57
C CYS A 101 10.49 2.68 -8.10
N ARG A 102 11.68 2.73 -8.70
CA ARG A 102 11.82 2.85 -10.15
C ARG A 102 11.18 1.66 -10.87
N ARG A 103 11.44 0.43 -10.41
CA ARG A 103 10.84 -0.79 -10.97
C ARG A 103 9.32 -0.77 -10.87
N MET A 104 8.75 -0.43 -9.71
CA MET A 104 7.28 -0.27 -9.57
C MET A 104 6.72 0.74 -10.57
N LYS A 105 7.40 1.88 -10.78
CA LYS A 105 6.99 2.88 -11.77
C LYS A 105 7.00 2.32 -13.19
N GLU A 106 8.01 1.55 -13.57
CA GLU A 106 8.11 0.89 -14.87
C GLU A 106 6.99 -0.13 -15.11
N TYR A 107 6.42 -0.69 -14.04
CA TYR A 107 5.27 -1.58 -14.09
C TYR A 107 3.91 -0.85 -14.10
N GLY A 108 3.91 0.47 -13.95
CA GLY A 108 2.68 1.27 -14.02
C GLY A 108 2.12 1.71 -12.67
N CYS A 109 2.87 1.57 -11.58
CA CYS A 109 2.44 2.06 -10.27
C CYS A 109 2.24 3.58 -10.33
N GLU A 110 1.02 4.03 -10.04
CA GLU A 110 0.70 5.46 -10.02
C GLU A 110 0.89 6.09 -8.63
N LYS A 111 0.51 5.35 -7.59
CA LYS A 111 0.55 5.81 -6.20
C LYS A 111 1.06 4.72 -5.30
N TYR A 112 1.72 5.13 -4.24
CA TYR A 112 2.03 4.27 -3.11
C TYR A 112 1.49 4.92 -1.85
N GLN A 113 0.64 4.19 -1.13
CA GLN A 113 0.05 4.65 0.11
C GLN A 113 0.87 4.16 1.28
N LEU A 114 1.43 5.09 2.03
CA LEU A 114 2.12 4.89 3.30
C LEU A 114 1.22 5.31 4.45
N SER A 115 1.54 4.87 5.64
CA SER A 115 0.78 5.26 6.84
C SER A 115 1.63 6.07 7.79
N LEU A 116 1.04 7.15 8.36
CA LEU A 116 1.58 7.90 9.49
C LEU A 116 0.45 8.16 10.49
N ASP A 117 0.53 7.60 11.69
CA ASP A 117 -0.55 7.64 12.69
C ASP A 117 -0.23 8.56 13.87
N GLY A 118 0.46 9.65 13.64
CA GLY A 118 0.86 10.64 14.64
C GLY A 118 2.30 11.08 14.46
N LEU A 119 2.80 11.85 15.39
CA LEU A 119 4.21 12.23 15.45
C LEU A 119 5.08 11.02 15.80
N ARG A 120 6.40 11.18 15.71
CA ARG A 120 7.39 10.10 15.84
C ARG A 120 7.08 9.10 16.95
N GLN A 121 6.89 9.58 18.17
CA GLN A 121 6.71 8.70 19.34
C GLN A 121 5.41 7.90 19.25
N THR A 122 4.33 8.57 18.92
CA THR A 122 2.99 7.97 18.79
C THR A 122 2.93 7.01 17.60
N HIS A 123 3.46 7.40 16.44
CA HIS A 123 3.49 6.54 15.27
C HIS A 123 4.31 5.27 15.52
N ASP A 124 5.53 5.39 16.06
CA ASP A 124 6.39 4.25 16.35
C ASP A 124 5.79 3.33 17.41
N TRP A 125 5.06 3.88 18.38
CA TRP A 125 4.31 3.09 19.36
C TRP A 125 3.17 2.28 18.73
N PHE A 126 2.44 2.87 17.75
CA PHE A 126 1.38 2.16 17.04
C PHE A 126 1.92 1.07 16.12
N ARG A 127 3.05 1.31 15.47
CA ARG A 127 3.53 0.46 14.37
C ARG A 127 4.81 -0.30 14.71
N LYS A 128 5.95 0.36 14.62
CA LYS A 128 7.27 -0.25 14.83
C LYS A 128 8.29 0.87 15.10
N PRO A 129 9.21 0.71 16.04
CA PRO A 129 10.27 1.68 16.28
C PRO A 129 11.05 2.01 15.02
N GLY A 130 11.22 3.32 14.75
CA GLY A 130 11.91 3.84 13.57
C GLY A 130 11.07 3.90 12.30
N SER A 131 9.80 3.48 12.34
CA SER A 131 8.94 3.51 11.15
C SER A 131 8.54 4.92 10.73
N PHE A 132 8.47 5.87 11.65
CA PHE A 132 8.20 7.27 11.34
C PHE A 132 9.23 7.87 10.38
N ASP A 133 10.51 7.82 10.78
CA ASP A 133 11.60 8.35 9.97
C ASP A 133 11.75 7.60 8.64
N CYS A 134 11.62 6.27 8.70
CA CYS A 134 11.64 5.45 7.50
C CYS A 134 10.54 5.89 6.53
N THR A 135 9.31 6.10 7.01
CA THR A 135 8.19 6.54 6.15
C THR A 135 8.49 7.89 5.49
N LEU A 136 8.97 8.88 6.24
CA LEU A 136 9.33 10.18 5.69
C LEU A 136 10.44 10.08 4.64
N GLU A 137 11.47 9.26 4.87
CA GLU A 137 12.52 8.98 3.88
C GLU A 137 11.95 8.36 2.60
N LYS A 138 11.01 7.41 2.72
CA LYS A 138 10.45 6.70 1.55
C LYS A 138 9.48 7.54 0.73
N ILE A 139 8.85 8.55 1.32
CA ILE A 139 8.14 9.59 0.55
C ILE A 139 9.07 10.19 -0.51
N ALA A 140 10.30 10.55 -0.11
CA ALA A 140 11.28 11.11 -1.05
C ALA A 140 11.72 10.11 -2.13
N CYS A 141 11.90 8.81 -1.79
CA CYS A 141 12.20 7.76 -2.78
C CYS A 141 11.10 7.62 -3.83
N LEU A 142 9.84 7.53 -3.40
CA LEU A 142 8.69 7.43 -4.29
C LEU A 142 8.59 8.63 -5.24
N LYS A 143 8.77 9.83 -4.72
CA LYS A 143 8.73 11.06 -5.52
C LYS A 143 9.85 11.13 -6.55
N ARG A 144 11.07 10.72 -6.20
CA ARG A 144 12.18 10.63 -7.18
C ARG A 144 11.87 9.67 -8.33
N ALA A 145 11.14 8.59 -8.05
CA ALA A 145 10.69 7.63 -9.06
C ALA A 145 9.46 8.10 -9.86
N GLY A 146 8.85 9.25 -9.51
CA GLY A 146 7.64 9.74 -10.15
C GLY A 146 6.37 8.98 -9.74
N ILE A 147 6.38 8.35 -8.56
CA ILE A 147 5.22 7.72 -7.92
C ILE A 147 4.65 8.72 -6.92
N ARG A 148 3.33 8.92 -6.93
CA ARG A 148 2.67 9.76 -5.92
C ARG A 148 2.71 9.06 -4.57
N ALA A 149 3.25 9.75 -3.56
CA ALA A 149 3.34 9.25 -2.19
C ALA A 149 2.13 9.78 -1.39
N VAL A 150 1.16 8.91 -1.14
CA VAL A 150 -0.04 9.25 -0.38
C VAL A 150 0.12 8.82 1.07
N VAL A 151 -0.24 9.67 2.02
CA VAL A 151 -0.21 9.37 3.44
C VAL A 151 -1.63 9.14 3.96
N MET A 152 -1.82 8.03 4.66
CA MET A 152 -3.06 7.70 5.37
C MET A 152 -2.81 7.68 6.87
N THR A 153 -3.79 8.16 7.62
CA THR A 153 -3.73 8.24 9.08
C THR A 153 -4.97 7.58 9.69
N THR A 154 -4.77 6.65 10.61
CA THR A 154 -5.84 6.15 11.46
C THR A 154 -5.97 7.09 12.66
N VAL A 155 -7.01 7.92 12.66
CA VAL A 155 -7.27 8.88 13.74
C VAL A 155 -7.94 8.19 14.92
N SER A 156 -7.45 8.43 16.12
CA SER A 156 -7.95 7.88 17.38
C SER A 156 -7.80 8.91 18.51
N GLY A 157 -8.36 8.64 19.67
CA GLY A 157 -8.18 9.50 20.86
C GLY A 157 -6.71 9.63 21.31
N THR A 158 -5.82 8.73 20.86
CA THR A 158 -4.39 8.76 21.22
C THR A 158 -3.60 9.77 20.39
N ASN A 159 -4.02 10.07 19.17
CA ASN A 159 -3.25 10.88 18.23
C ASN A 159 -3.99 12.12 17.70
N ILE A 160 -5.24 12.33 18.07
CA ILE A 160 -6.07 13.40 17.50
C ILE A 160 -5.45 14.78 17.68
N ASP A 161 -4.82 15.04 18.82
CA ASP A 161 -4.20 16.33 19.12
C ASP A 161 -2.90 16.56 18.33
N GLU A 162 -2.30 15.49 17.78
CA GLU A 162 -1.08 15.57 16.96
C GLU A 162 -1.37 15.80 15.48
N ILE A 163 -2.62 15.66 15.04
CA ILE A 163 -2.98 15.73 13.62
C ILE A 163 -2.58 17.05 12.94
N PRO A 164 -2.78 18.23 13.53
CA PRO A 164 -2.34 19.47 12.88
C PRO A 164 -0.83 19.50 12.58
N GLU A 165 0.01 19.13 13.55
CA GLU A 165 1.48 19.10 13.38
C GLU A 165 1.90 17.95 12.43
N LEU A 166 1.20 16.83 12.44
CA LEU A 166 1.41 15.75 11.47
C LEU A 166 1.17 16.23 10.04
N ILE A 167 0.09 16.99 9.80
CA ILE A 167 -0.23 17.55 8.48
C ILE A 167 0.91 18.47 8.03
N ASP A 168 1.39 19.36 8.90
CA ASP A 168 2.51 20.25 8.58
C ASP A 168 3.77 19.44 8.21
N THR A 169 4.04 18.36 8.94
CA THR A 169 5.15 17.45 8.67
C THR A 169 5.01 16.78 7.30
N VAL A 170 3.84 16.26 6.99
CA VAL A 170 3.55 15.58 5.72
C VAL A 170 3.67 16.54 4.53
N VAL A 171 3.16 17.77 4.69
CA VAL A 171 3.28 18.86 3.69
C VAL A 171 4.74 19.25 3.48
N ALA A 172 5.52 19.42 4.55
CA ALA A 172 6.95 19.75 4.46
C ALA A 172 7.75 18.68 3.69
N HIS A 173 7.35 17.41 3.79
CA HIS A 173 7.96 16.30 3.05
C HIS A 173 7.36 16.09 1.63
N LYS A 174 6.46 17.02 1.21
CA LYS A 174 5.85 17.03 -0.13
C LYS A 174 5.13 15.73 -0.48
N ALA A 175 4.52 15.07 0.48
CA ALA A 175 3.62 13.97 0.18
C ALA A 175 2.42 14.50 -0.63
N ASP A 176 1.88 13.65 -1.46
CA ASP A 176 0.67 13.94 -2.23
C ASP A 176 -0.56 13.64 -1.36
N VAL A 177 -1.52 14.53 -1.35
CA VAL A 177 -2.75 14.41 -0.55
C VAL A 177 -3.89 13.92 -1.44
#